data_f6415b479939ba1f5f4cb285915300df
#
_entry.id   f6415b479939ba1f5f4cb285915300df
#
_cell.length_a   1.000
_cell.length_b   1.000
_cell.length_c   1.000
_cell.angle_alpha   90.00
_cell.angle_beta   90.00
_cell.angle_gamma   90.00
#
_symmetry.space_group_name_H-M   'P 1'
#
loop_
_entity.id
_entity.type
_entity.pdbx_description
1 polymer ?
#
loop_
_entity_poly.entity_id
_entity_poly.type
_entity_poly.pdbx_seq_one_letter_code
_entity_poly.pdbx_strand_id
1 'polypeptide(L)'
;MKKLALADPILARFRAALARTYGERLERAVLFGSRARGDARPDSDYDVAVFLREQESFWQESGRLAEIETDILYDTGAVINALPFSAGAYGARTPLMQELRRDGVDL
;
A
#
# COMPACT_ATOMS: atom_id res chain seq x y z
N MET A 1 -14.63 3.57 -6.41
CA MET A 1 -13.22 3.24 -6.32
C MET A 1 -12.85 2.86 -4.91
N LYS A 2 -12.98 3.76 -3.94
CA LYS A 2 -12.71 3.42 -2.54
C LYS A 2 -13.53 2.25 -2.04
N LYS A 3 -14.76 2.10 -2.50
CA LYS A 3 -15.63 0.99 -2.10
C LYS A 3 -15.08 -0.37 -2.50
N LEU A 4 -14.42 -0.48 -3.67
CA LEU A 4 -13.82 -1.74 -4.10
C LEU A 4 -12.65 -2.13 -3.21
N ALA A 5 -11.79 -1.17 -2.86
CA ALA A 5 -10.67 -1.43 -1.97
C ALA A 5 -11.15 -1.83 -0.58
N LEU A 6 -12.19 -1.16 -0.05
CA LEU A 6 -12.75 -1.47 1.27
C LEU A 6 -13.49 -2.81 1.28
N ALA A 7 -14.02 -3.25 0.14
CA ALA A 7 -14.70 -4.52 0.03
C ALA A 7 -13.74 -5.72 0.00
N ASP A 8 -12.45 -5.48 -0.29
CA ASP A 8 -11.45 -6.53 -0.31
C ASP A 8 -10.94 -6.77 1.12
N PRO A 9 -11.16 -7.97 1.69
CA PRO A 9 -10.75 -8.25 3.08
C PRO A 9 -9.24 -8.11 3.30
N ILE A 10 -8.43 -8.43 2.28
CA ILE A 10 -6.98 -8.31 2.37
C ILE A 10 -6.58 -6.85 2.49
N LEU A 11 -7.14 -5.99 1.67
CA LEU A 11 -6.84 -4.56 1.69
C LEU A 11 -7.38 -3.90 2.98
N ALA A 12 -8.55 -4.31 3.43
CA ALA A 12 -9.10 -3.81 4.70
C ALA A 12 -8.20 -4.17 5.87
N ARG A 13 -7.70 -5.40 5.90
CA ARG A 13 -6.77 -5.85 6.93
C ARG A 13 -5.44 -5.09 6.88
N PHE A 14 -4.91 -4.90 5.66
CA PHE A 14 -3.66 -4.19 5.48
C PHE A 14 -3.79 -2.72 5.93
N ARG A 15 -4.87 -2.07 5.54
CA ARG A 15 -5.14 -0.69 5.95
C ARG A 15 -5.22 -0.56 7.46
N ALA A 16 -5.91 -1.48 8.12
CA ALA A 16 -6.03 -1.46 9.58
C ALA A 16 -4.66 -1.62 10.25
N ALA A 17 -3.82 -2.52 9.72
CA ALA A 17 -2.46 -2.71 10.23
C ALA A 17 -1.60 -1.47 10.06
N LEU A 18 -1.71 -0.78 8.91
CA LEU A 18 -1.00 0.48 8.69
C LEU A 18 -1.43 1.54 9.71
N ALA A 19 -2.73 1.66 9.95
CA ALA A 19 -3.24 2.63 10.91
C ALA A 19 -2.70 2.36 12.32
N ARG A 20 -2.65 1.09 12.72
CA ARG A 20 -2.12 0.72 14.05
C ARG A 20 -0.62 0.97 14.16
N THR A 21 0.12 0.70 13.09
CA THR A 21 1.58 0.80 13.08
C THR A 21 2.05 2.25 13.01
N TYR A 22 1.41 3.05 12.19
CA TYR A 22 1.89 4.40 11.86
C TYR A 22 1.06 5.53 12.46
N GLY A 23 -0.22 5.29 12.71
CA GLY A 23 -1.09 6.34 13.27
C GLY A 23 -1.06 7.59 12.40
N GLU A 24 -0.77 8.75 13.02
CA GLU A 24 -0.75 10.05 12.33
C GLU A 24 0.39 10.18 11.31
N ARG A 25 1.40 9.32 11.39
CA ARG A 25 2.47 9.33 10.38
C ARG A 25 2.00 8.83 9.02
N LEU A 26 0.93 8.07 8.98
CA LEU A 26 0.37 7.59 7.71
C LEU A 26 -0.38 8.72 7.03
N GLU A 27 0.16 9.22 5.93
CA GLU A 27 -0.53 10.25 5.15
C GLU A 27 -1.45 9.62 4.13
N ARG A 28 -0.99 8.58 3.44
CA ARG A 28 -1.72 8.00 2.33
C ARG A 28 -1.22 6.60 2.05
N ALA A 29 -2.13 5.73 1.64
CA ALA A 29 -1.77 4.43 1.07
C ALA A 29 -2.53 4.27 -0.24
N VAL A 30 -1.83 3.89 -1.30
CA VAL A 30 -2.39 3.84 -2.65
C VAL A 30 -2.14 2.47 -3.26
N LEU A 31 -3.21 1.76 -3.58
CA LEU A 31 -3.14 0.54 -4.36
C LEU A 31 -2.85 0.91 -5.82
N PHE A 32 -1.88 0.24 -6.43
CA PHE A 32 -1.56 0.45 -7.84
C PHE A 32 -1.34 -0.90 -8.53
N GLY A 33 -0.90 -0.89 -9.77
CA GLY A 33 -0.68 -2.10 -10.52
C GLY A 33 -1.97 -2.77 -10.99
N SER A 34 -1.92 -4.07 -11.23
CA SER A 34 -3.02 -4.80 -11.86
C SER A 34 -4.32 -4.76 -11.08
N ARG A 35 -4.25 -4.81 -9.75
CA ARG A 35 -5.46 -4.78 -8.93
C ARG A 35 -6.14 -3.42 -8.93
N ALA A 36 -5.38 -2.35 -9.09
CA ALA A 36 -5.96 -1.01 -9.23
C ALA A 36 -6.59 -0.82 -10.61
N ARG A 37 -5.96 -1.37 -11.64
CA ARG A 37 -6.47 -1.25 -13.02
C ARG A 37 -7.65 -2.17 -13.33
N GLY A 38 -7.88 -3.18 -12.47
CA GLY A 38 -8.97 -4.11 -12.69
C GLY A 38 -8.64 -5.30 -13.60
N ASP A 39 -7.37 -5.51 -13.91
CA ASP A 39 -6.92 -6.62 -14.74
C ASP A 39 -6.19 -7.70 -13.95
N ALA A 40 -6.38 -7.72 -12.64
CA ALA A 40 -5.75 -8.71 -11.78
C ALA A 40 -6.42 -10.07 -11.89
N ARG A 41 -5.62 -11.11 -11.64
CA ARG A 41 -6.10 -12.47 -11.46
C ARG A 41 -6.25 -12.74 -9.96
N PRO A 42 -6.95 -13.82 -9.56
CA PRO A 42 -7.11 -14.13 -8.14
C PRO A 42 -5.80 -14.28 -7.37
N ASP A 43 -4.74 -14.70 -8.03
CA ASP A 43 -3.41 -14.89 -7.43
C ASP A 43 -2.46 -13.71 -7.64
N SER A 44 -2.94 -12.62 -8.20
CA SER A 44 -2.11 -11.42 -8.40
C SER A 44 -1.71 -10.80 -7.06
N ASP A 45 -0.47 -10.29 -7.00
CA ASP A 45 0.02 -9.55 -5.85
C ASP A 45 -0.72 -8.21 -5.70
N TYR A 46 -0.73 -7.69 -4.48
CA TYR A 46 -1.23 -6.35 -4.19
C TYR A 46 -0.03 -5.40 -4.12
N ASP A 47 -0.01 -4.40 -4.98
CA ASP A 47 1.05 -3.39 -4.96
C ASP A 47 0.52 -2.14 -4.26
N VAL A 48 1.14 -1.75 -3.17
CA VAL A 48 0.68 -0.60 -2.36
C VAL A 48 1.84 0.34 -2.09
N ALA A 49 1.65 1.62 -2.39
CA ALA A 49 2.59 2.67 -2.01
C ALA A 49 2.11 3.29 -0.71
N VAL A 50 3.00 3.36 0.29
CA VAL A 50 2.69 3.86 1.63
C VAL A 50 3.45 5.16 1.85
N PHE A 51 2.73 6.26 2.04
CA PHE A 51 3.32 7.59 2.19
C PHE A 51 3.31 7.98 3.66
N LEU A 52 4.50 8.26 4.19
CA LEU A 52 4.70 8.46 5.62
C LEU A 52 5.27 9.84 5.91
N ARG A 53 4.66 10.53 6.88
CA ARG A 53 5.24 11.74 7.46
C ARG A 53 6.38 11.34 8.36
N GLU A 54 7.38 12.19 8.46
CA GLU A 54 8.53 11.93 9.35
C GLU A 54 9.11 10.53 9.13
N GLN A 55 9.26 10.17 7.87
CA GLN A 55 9.80 8.87 7.50
C GLN A 55 11.20 8.70 8.10
N GLU A 56 11.40 7.58 8.78
CA GLU A 56 12.72 7.17 9.24
C GLU A 56 13.52 6.63 8.06
N SER A 57 14.49 5.76 8.25
CA SER A 57 15.21 5.24 7.11
C SER A 57 14.32 4.31 6.28
N PHE A 58 14.60 4.24 4.99
CA PHE A 58 13.91 3.33 4.08
C PHE A 58 13.94 1.89 4.62
N TRP A 59 15.08 1.49 5.18
CA TRP A 59 15.25 0.13 5.70
C TRP A 59 14.38 -0.15 6.90
N GLN A 60 14.25 0.81 7.80
CA GLN A 60 13.38 0.65 8.98
C GLN A 60 11.92 0.57 8.59
N GLU A 61 11.47 1.43 7.69
CA GLU A 61 10.08 1.39 7.24
C GLU A 61 9.79 0.14 6.43
N SER A 62 10.72 -0.28 5.57
CA SER A 62 10.55 -1.53 4.83
C SER A 62 10.44 -2.73 5.76
N GLY A 63 11.21 -2.73 6.85
CA GLY A 63 11.15 -3.79 7.85
C GLY A 63 9.79 -3.85 8.55
N ARG A 64 9.22 -2.70 8.91
CA ARG A 64 7.89 -2.64 9.52
C ARG A 64 6.81 -3.13 8.56
N LEU A 65 6.91 -2.73 7.30
CA LEU A 65 5.96 -3.19 6.27
C LEU A 65 6.10 -4.69 6.03
N ALA A 66 7.33 -5.21 6.04
CA ALA A 66 7.57 -6.63 5.84
C ALA A 66 6.92 -7.48 6.94
N GLU A 67 6.89 -7.01 8.17
CA GLU A 67 6.21 -7.71 9.26
C GLU A 67 4.71 -7.80 8.99
N ILE A 68 4.09 -6.72 8.55
CA ILE A 68 2.67 -6.69 8.21
C ILE A 68 2.39 -7.64 7.04
N GLU A 69 3.21 -7.57 6.00
CA GLU A 69 3.09 -8.42 4.81
C GLU A 69 3.18 -9.89 5.16
N THR A 70 4.13 -10.23 6.03
CA THR A 70 4.36 -11.61 6.44
C THR A 70 3.17 -12.17 7.22
N ASP A 71 2.63 -11.39 8.16
CA ASP A 71 1.47 -11.82 8.93
C ASP A 71 0.27 -12.12 8.03
N ILE A 72 0.03 -11.28 7.04
CA ILE A 72 -1.08 -11.46 6.10
C ILE A 72 -0.82 -12.67 5.20
N LEU A 73 0.40 -12.86 4.75
CA LEU A 73 0.77 -14.01 3.92
C LEU A 73 0.54 -15.32 4.67
N TYR A 74 0.97 -15.41 5.92
CA TYR A 74 0.79 -16.62 6.72
C TYR A 74 -0.68 -16.94 6.96
N ASP A 75 -1.50 -15.93 7.19
CA ASP A 75 -2.90 -16.15 7.53
C ASP A 75 -3.78 -16.39 6.30
N THR A 76 -3.43 -15.81 5.16
CA THR A 76 -4.35 -15.74 4.01
C THR A 76 -3.78 -16.25 2.70
N GLY A 77 -2.46 -16.39 2.60
CA GLY A 77 -1.79 -16.71 1.34
C GLY A 77 -1.64 -15.51 0.40
N ALA A 78 -2.18 -14.35 0.75
CA ALA A 78 -2.07 -13.17 -0.11
C ALA A 78 -0.69 -12.52 0.00
N VAL A 79 -0.19 -12.05 -1.13
CA VAL A 79 1.11 -11.36 -1.21
C VAL A 79 0.86 -9.86 -1.41
N ILE A 80 1.39 -9.07 -0.49
CA ILE A 80 1.35 -7.62 -0.59
C ILE A 80 2.79 -7.12 -0.78
N ASN A 81 2.99 -6.29 -1.79
CA ASN A 81 4.27 -5.61 -2.04
C ASN A 81 4.08 -4.14 -1.67
N ALA A 82 4.51 -3.77 -0.47
CA ALA A 82 4.36 -2.41 0.03
C ALA A 82 5.69 -1.67 -0.09
N LEU A 83 5.63 -0.44 -0.62
CA LEU A 83 6.80 0.42 -0.78
C LEU A 83 6.62 1.68 0.04
N PRO A 84 7.58 2.02 0.93
CA PRO A 84 7.48 3.25 1.71
C PRO A 84 8.01 4.46 0.94
N PHE A 85 7.33 5.58 1.08
CA PHE A 85 7.72 6.87 0.50
C PHE A 85 7.50 7.97 1.51
N SER A 86 8.24 9.07 1.36
CA SER A 86 7.96 10.29 2.11
C SER A 86 6.64 10.90 1.66
N ALA A 87 5.97 11.61 2.57
CA ALA A 87 4.64 12.17 2.31
C ALA A 87 4.59 13.03 1.04
N GLY A 88 5.62 13.85 0.79
CA GLY A 88 5.65 14.73 -0.38
C GLY A 88 5.89 14.02 -1.71
N ALA A 89 6.28 12.76 -1.69
CA ALA A 89 6.66 12.05 -2.91
C ALA A 89 5.48 11.81 -3.85
N TYR A 90 4.25 11.81 -3.34
CA TYR A 90 3.07 11.57 -4.17
C TYR A 90 2.94 12.58 -5.31
N GLY A 91 3.40 13.81 -5.11
CA GLY A 91 3.36 14.86 -6.14
C GLY A 91 4.55 14.87 -7.08
N ALA A 92 5.49 13.96 -6.93
CA ALA A 92 6.68 13.93 -7.78
C ALA A 92 6.33 13.56 -9.22
N ARG A 93 7.18 14.00 -10.17
CA ARG A 93 6.97 13.77 -11.60
C ARG A 93 7.65 12.51 -12.12
N THR A 94 7.77 11.51 -11.28
CA THR A 94 8.32 10.21 -11.70
C THR A 94 7.25 9.40 -12.43
N PRO A 95 7.64 8.46 -13.30
CA PRO A 95 6.67 7.59 -13.96
C PRO A 95 5.77 6.85 -12.97
N LEU A 96 6.34 6.35 -11.86
CA LEU A 96 5.56 5.65 -10.85
C LEU A 96 4.49 6.56 -10.23
N MET A 97 4.88 7.76 -9.82
CA MET A 97 3.90 8.67 -9.18
C MET A 97 2.83 9.12 -10.17
N GLN A 98 3.17 9.27 -11.44
CA GLN A 98 2.19 9.55 -12.48
C GLN A 98 1.19 8.40 -12.61
N GLU A 99 1.66 7.16 -12.57
CA GLU A 99 0.79 5.98 -12.60
C GLU A 99 -0.13 5.96 -11.37
N LEU A 100 0.42 6.20 -10.18
CA LEU A 100 -0.38 6.21 -8.96
C LEU A 100 -1.50 7.25 -9.00
N ARG A 101 -1.20 8.44 -9.50
CA ARG A 101 -2.21 9.50 -9.59
C ARG A 101 -3.26 9.20 -10.65
N ARG A 102 -2.88 8.51 -11.73
CA ARG A 102 -3.79 8.19 -12.83
C ARG A 102 -4.69 7.00 -12.50
N ASP A 103 -4.08 5.90 -12.04
CA ASP A 103 -4.77 4.62 -11.88
C ASP A 103 -4.92 4.15 -10.44
N GLY A 104 -4.24 4.78 -9.49
CA GLY A 104 -4.20 4.33 -8.12
C GLY A 104 -5.54 4.48 -7.41
N VAL A 105 -5.75 3.62 -6.41
CA VAL A 105 -6.93 3.63 -5.56
C VAL A 105 -6.50 3.87 -4.13
N ASP A 106 -6.99 4.93 -3.51
CA ASP A 106 -6.71 5.22 -2.10
C ASP A 106 -7.35 4.17 -1.20
N LEU A 107 -6.60 3.72 -0.23
CA LEU A 107 -7.10 2.79 0.78
C LEU A 107 -7.74 3.51 1.96
#